data_0d0f473057ad15e432a4a1b1b706238a
#
_entry.id   0d0f473057ad15e432a4a1b1b706238a
#
_cell.length_a   1.000
_cell.length_b   1.000
_cell.length_c   1.000
_cell.angle_alpha   90.00
_cell.angle_beta   90.00
_cell.angle_gamma   90.00
#
_symmetry.space_group_name_H-M   'P 1'
#
loop_
_entity.id
_entity.type
_entity.pdbx_description
1 polymer ?
#
loop_
_entity_poly.entity_id
_entity_poly.type
_entity_poly.pdbx_seq_one_letter_code
_entity_poly.pdbx_strand_id
1 'polypeptide(L)'
;MKLQIKSDNLSPFAGISFINYEFENIGMSQLIDNELGSRVKYYGFSYSDIIKNFYNVFLSGGDCAEDIQTHLGSHLKSIPGNKVPSADTILRGIKELASQNSIFISKSGIFYDFNINTKLNTLNIKSLLLT
;
A
#
# COMPACT_ATOMS: atom_id res chain seq x y z
N MET A 1 -19.47 -32.18 30.28
CA MET A 1 -18.67 -31.24 29.46
C MET A 1 -19.05 -31.43 28.00
N LYS A 2 -19.75 -30.47 27.40
CA LYS A 2 -20.07 -30.51 25.96
C LYS A 2 -18.92 -29.82 25.22
N LEU A 3 -18.14 -30.56 24.45
CA LEU A 3 -17.16 -30.02 23.50
C LEU A 3 -17.92 -29.51 22.28
N GLN A 4 -17.94 -28.21 22.07
CA GLN A 4 -18.48 -27.61 20.89
C GLN A 4 -17.33 -27.30 19.94
N ILE A 5 -17.31 -28.01 18.80
CA ILE A 5 -16.35 -27.74 17.73
C ILE A 5 -16.87 -26.48 17.01
N LYS A 6 -16.20 -25.35 17.22
CA LYS A 6 -16.39 -24.14 16.39
C LYS A 6 -15.38 -24.16 15.26
N SER A 7 -15.85 -24.12 14.03
CA SER A 7 -15.01 -23.79 12.89
C SER A 7 -14.85 -22.27 12.84
N ASP A 8 -13.81 -21.73 13.44
CA ASP A 8 -13.44 -20.35 13.26
C ASP A 8 -12.60 -20.24 11.96
N ASN A 9 -12.90 -19.25 11.14
CA ASN A 9 -12.06 -18.91 9.99
C ASN A 9 -10.72 -18.38 10.48
N LEU A 10 -9.77 -19.27 10.69
CA LEU A 10 -8.41 -18.91 11.09
C LEU A 10 -7.63 -18.46 9.87
N SER A 11 -7.08 -17.25 9.94
CA SER A 11 -6.16 -16.73 8.94
C SER A 11 -4.72 -16.90 9.39
N PRO A 12 -3.84 -17.46 8.54
CA PRO A 12 -2.40 -17.51 8.84
C PRO A 12 -1.76 -16.12 8.91
N PHE A 13 -2.47 -15.10 8.45
CA PHE A 13 -2.01 -13.70 8.41
C PHE A 13 -2.62 -12.81 9.50
N ALA A 14 -3.02 -13.38 10.63
CA ALA A 14 -3.67 -12.64 11.71
C ALA A 14 -2.84 -11.45 12.24
N GLY A 15 -1.50 -11.56 12.21
CA GLY A 15 -0.59 -10.47 12.59
C GLY A 15 -0.72 -9.23 11.71
N ILE A 16 -1.16 -9.36 10.47
CA ILE A 16 -1.37 -8.24 9.56
C ILE A 16 -2.51 -7.35 10.03
N SER A 17 -3.54 -7.90 10.68
CA SER A 17 -4.60 -7.11 11.29
C SER A 17 -4.06 -6.13 12.33
N PHE A 18 -3.12 -6.58 13.15
CA PHE A 18 -2.46 -5.74 14.14
C PHE A 18 -1.63 -4.64 13.49
N ILE A 19 -0.85 -4.97 12.46
CA ILE A 19 -0.04 -4.00 11.72
C ILE A 19 -0.94 -2.95 11.04
N ASN A 20 -2.06 -3.37 10.45
CA ASN A 20 -3.02 -2.45 9.86
C ASN A 20 -3.67 -1.53 10.90
N TYR A 21 -3.98 -2.07 12.08
CA TYR A 21 -4.49 -1.26 13.19
C TYR A 21 -3.48 -0.18 13.59
N GLU A 22 -2.21 -0.54 13.77
CA GLU A 22 -1.15 0.42 14.09
C GLU A 22 -0.93 1.44 12.96
N PHE A 23 -1.01 1.03 11.70
CA PHE A 23 -0.92 1.90 10.54
C PHE A 23 -1.97 3.02 10.58
N GLU A 24 -3.21 2.68 10.95
CA GLU A 24 -4.28 3.67 11.14
C GLU A 24 -4.09 4.50 12.41
N ASN A 25 -3.64 3.86 13.49
CA ASN A 25 -3.48 4.51 14.79
C ASN A 25 -2.43 5.63 14.78
N ILE A 26 -1.34 5.44 14.03
CA ILE A 26 -0.31 6.49 13.86
C ILE A 26 -0.70 7.56 12.82
N GLY A 27 -1.86 7.44 12.17
CA GLY A 27 -2.36 8.39 11.18
C GLY A 27 -1.70 8.27 9.81
N MET A 28 -1.14 7.11 9.47
CA MET A 28 -0.44 6.92 8.18
C MET A 28 -1.36 7.08 6.98
N SER A 29 -2.58 6.53 7.02
CA SER A 29 -3.55 6.69 5.93
C SER A 29 -3.87 8.15 5.66
N GLN A 30 -4.07 8.92 6.72
CA GLN A 30 -4.37 10.35 6.61
C GLN A 30 -3.18 11.13 6.07
N LEU A 31 -1.97 10.79 6.50
CA LEU A 31 -0.75 11.39 5.97
C LEU A 31 -0.59 11.12 4.47
N ILE A 32 -0.79 9.88 4.04
CA ILE A 32 -0.69 9.48 2.63
C ILE A 32 -1.67 10.28 1.78
N ASP A 33 -2.93 10.34 2.18
CA ASP A 33 -3.97 11.05 1.43
C ASP A 33 -3.74 12.55 1.40
N ASN A 34 -3.21 13.14 2.47
CA ASN A 34 -2.86 14.56 2.51
C ASN A 34 -1.70 14.90 1.58
N GLU A 35 -0.66 14.07 1.53
CA GLU A 35 0.53 14.34 0.72
C GLU A 35 0.35 13.99 -0.76
N LEU A 36 -0.33 12.90 -1.05
CA LEU A 36 -0.54 12.45 -2.42
C LEU A 36 -1.79 13.04 -3.07
N GLY A 37 -2.74 13.50 -2.27
CA GLY A 37 -4.00 14.10 -2.72
C GLY A 37 -5.01 13.07 -3.21
N SER A 38 -6.06 13.57 -3.85
CA SER A 38 -7.14 12.74 -4.39
C SER A 38 -6.77 12.18 -5.75
N ARG A 39 -7.20 10.95 -6.02
CA ARG A 39 -7.04 10.35 -7.35
C ARG A 39 -7.95 11.05 -8.37
N VAL A 40 -7.42 11.28 -9.58
CA VAL A 40 -8.14 11.94 -10.68
C VAL A 40 -9.37 11.14 -11.12
N LYS A 41 -9.27 9.81 -11.09
CA LYS A 41 -10.39 8.89 -11.34
C LYS A 41 -10.71 8.15 -10.05
N TYR A 42 -11.68 8.67 -9.31
CA TYR A 42 -12.10 8.09 -8.05
C TYR A 42 -13.01 6.89 -8.28
N TYR A 43 -12.47 5.70 -8.15
CA TYR A 43 -13.21 4.42 -8.18
C TYR A 43 -13.39 3.80 -6.79
N GLY A 44 -13.55 4.62 -5.76
CA GLY A 44 -13.78 4.15 -4.39
C GLY A 44 -12.53 3.74 -3.61
N PHE A 45 -11.33 3.82 -4.20
CA PHE A 45 -10.06 3.53 -3.53
C PHE A 45 -9.17 4.77 -3.52
N SER A 46 -8.73 5.17 -2.32
CA SER A 46 -7.76 6.26 -2.12
C SER A 46 -6.32 5.75 -2.31
N TYR A 47 -5.35 6.67 -2.36
CA TYR A 47 -3.94 6.27 -2.39
C TYR A 47 -3.53 5.52 -1.12
N SER A 48 -4.11 5.88 0.03
CA SER A 48 -3.86 5.15 1.28
C SER A 48 -4.34 3.70 1.21
N ASP A 49 -5.51 3.44 0.63
CA ASP A 49 -6.00 2.07 0.42
C ASP A 49 -5.06 1.27 -0.48
N ILE A 50 -4.58 1.87 -1.57
CA ILE A 50 -3.69 1.22 -2.54
C ILE A 50 -2.34 0.90 -1.89
N ILE A 51 -1.72 1.87 -1.25
CA ILE A 51 -0.40 1.72 -0.63
C ILE A 51 -0.46 0.72 0.52
N LYS A 52 -1.48 0.81 1.38
CA LYS A 52 -1.66 -0.12 2.50
C LYS A 52 -1.80 -1.57 2.03
N ASN A 53 -2.64 -1.81 1.03
CA ASN A 53 -2.84 -3.17 0.52
C ASN A 53 -1.62 -3.69 -0.25
N PHE A 54 -0.92 -2.85 -0.99
CA PHE A 54 0.33 -3.23 -1.63
C PHE A 54 1.41 -3.57 -0.59
N TYR A 55 1.49 -2.82 0.48
CA TYR A 55 2.34 -3.14 1.63
C TYR A 55 1.97 -4.47 2.28
N ASN A 56 0.66 -4.74 2.46
CA ASN A 56 0.18 -5.99 3.00
C ASN A 56 0.56 -7.22 2.14
N VAL A 57 0.66 -7.06 0.82
CA VAL A 57 1.14 -8.12 -0.07
C VAL A 57 2.55 -8.55 0.35
N PHE A 58 3.47 -7.61 0.51
CA PHE A 58 4.84 -7.92 0.91
C PHE A 58 4.92 -8.48 2.33
N LEU A 59 4.14 -7.95 3.28
CA LEU A 59 4.07 -8.47 4.64
C LEU A 59 3.57 -9.93 4.69
N SER A 60 2.73 -10.31 3.73
CA SER A 60 2.20 -11.66 3.62
C SER A 60 3.14 -12.62 2.87
N GLY A 61 4.29 -12.14 2.42
CA GLY A 61 5.25 -12.92 1.65
C GLY A 61 4.96 -12.97 0.15
N GLY A 62 4.05 -12.14 -0.35
CA GLY A 62 3.84 -11.94 -1.78
C GLY A 62 4.93 -11.06 -2.39
N ASP A 63 5.14 -11.18 -3.69
CA ASP A 63 6.16 -10.44 -4.43
C ASP A 63 5.60 -9.63 -5.61
N CYS A 64 4.31 -9.76 -5.91
CA CYS A 64 3.64 -8.99 -6.95
C CYS A 64 2.20 -8.61 -6.57
N ALA A 65 1.64 -7.64 -7.28
CA ALA A 65 0.27 -7.15 -7.01
C ALA A 65 -0.80 -8.21 -7.29
N GLU A 66 -0.55 -9.14 -8.20
CA GLU A 66 -1.45 -10.22 -8.57
C GLU A 66 -1.70 -11.21 -7.43
N ASP A 67 -0.79 -11.32 -6.47
CA ASP A 67 -0.95 -12.16 -5.27
C ASP A 67 -2.17 -11.78 -4.42
N ILE A 68 -2.60 -10.53 -4.52
CA ILE A 68 -3.85 -10.08 -3.88
C ILE A 68 -5.07 -10.86 -4.38
N GLN A 69 -5.12 -11.19 -5.68
CA GLN A 69 -6.23 -11.93 -6.25
C GLN A 69 -6.11 -13.44 -6.09
N THR A 70 -4.88 -13.96 -6.23
CA THR A 70 -4.62 -15.40 -6.26
C THR A 70 -4.55 -16.05 -4.89
N HIS A 71 -3.96 -15.37 -3.90
CA HIS A 71 -3.64 -15.99 -2.62
C HIS A 71 -4.11 -15.22 -1.38
N LEU A 72 -4.14 -13.91 -1.43
CA LEU A 72 -4.26 -13.06 -0.23
C LEU A 72 -5.62 -12.37 -0.08
N GLY A 73 -6.39 -12.23 -1.15
CA GLY A 73 -7.59 -11.38 -1.19
C GLY A 73 -8.63 -11.72 -0.12
N SER A 74 -8.91 -13.00 0.10
CA SER A 74 -9.88 -13.42 1.12
C SER A 74 -9.40 -13.10 2.54
N HIS A 75 -8.10 -13.27 2.81
CA HIS A 75 -7.50 -12.97 4.11
C HIS A 75 -7.47 -11.47 4.38
N LEU A 76 -7.11 -10.67 3.40
CA LEU A 76 -7.07 -9.21 3.52
C LEU A 76 -8.46 -8.60 3.66
N LYS A 77 -9.48 -9.16 3.00
CA LYS A 77 -10.88 -8.74 3.14
C LYS A 77 -11.45 -9.06 4.52
N SER A 78 -10.93 -10.04 5.22
CA SER A 78 -11.35 -10.39 6.58
C SER A 78 -10.86 -9.40 7.64
N ILE A 79 -9.91 -8.53 7.31
CA ILE A 79 -9.42 -7.48 8.21
C ILE A 79 -10.49 -6.40 8.34
N PRO A 80 -10.98 -6.09 9.56
CA PRO A 80 -12.00 -5.09 9.77
C PRO A 80 -11.61 -3.72 9.19
N GLY A 81 -12.50 -3.11 8.41
CA GLY A 81 -12.29 -1.79 7.82
C GLY A 81 -11.31 -1.75 6.64
N ASN A 82 -10.72 -2.87 6.24
CA ASN A 82 -9.82 -2.93 5.11
C ASN A 82 -10.59 -3.09 3.79
N LYS A 83 -10.41 -2.13 2.87
CA LYS A 83 -10.91 -2.20 1.50
C LYS A 83 -9.81 -2.75 0.61
N VAL A 84 -10.06 -3.87 -0.04
CA VAL A 84 -9.05 -4.57 -0.85
C VAL A 84 -9.27 -4.25 -2.33
N PRO A 85 -8.39 -3.45 -2.96
CA PRO A 85 -8.41 -3.19 -4.38
C PRO A 85 -7.96 -4.41 -5.19
N SER A 86 -8.34 -4.45 -6.47
CA SER A 86 -7.78 -5.44 -7.41
C SER A 86 -6.33 -5.12 -7.74
N ALA A 87 -5.60 -6.12 -8.24
CA ALA A 87 -4.24 -5.95 -8.73
C ALA A 87 -4.12 -4.82 -9.76
N ASP A 88 -5.04 -4.78 -10.73
CA ASP A 88 -5.09 -3.72 -11.74
C ASP A 88 -5.28 -2.33 -11.13
N THR A 89 -6.09 -2.23 -10.08
CA THR A 89 -6.31 -0.97 -9.37
C THR A 89 -5.05 -0.50 -8.66
N ILE A 90 -4.30 -1.42 -8.04
CA ILE A 90 -3.02 -1.12 -7.40
C ILE A 90 -2.00 -0.65 -8.43
N LEU A 91 -1.80 -1.40 -9.50
CA LEU A 91 -0.84 -1.06 -10.56
C LEU A 91 -1.16 0.27 -11.22
N ARG A 92 -2.45 0.54 -11.45
CA ARG A 92 -2.91 1.82 -11.98
C ARG A 92 -2.63 2.98 -11.02
N GLY A 93 -2.91 2.80 -9.74
CA GLY A 93 -2.61 3.80 -8.70
C GLY A 93 -1.12 4.11 -8.60
N ILE A 94 -0.26 3.10 -8.67
CA ILE A 94 1.19 3.28 -8.69
C ILE A 94 1.62 4.04 -9.95
N LYS A 95 1.06 3.70 -11.11
CA LYS A 95 1.34 4.38 -12.36
C LYS A 95 0.91 5.85 -12.35
N GLU A 96 -0.20 6.18 -11.72
CA GLU A 96 -0.67 7.55 -11.54
C GLU A 96 0.32 8.40 -10.72
N LEU A 97 1.07 7.78 -9.82
CA LEU A 97 2.09 8.43 -9.00
C LEU A 97 3.43 8.59 -9.72
N ALA A 98 3.61 7.97 -10.90
CA ALA A 98 4.82 8.12 -11.68
C ALA A 98 4.95 9.58 -12.14
N SER A 99 6.13 10.15 -11.94
CA SER A 99 6.49 11.49 -12.42
C SER A 99 7.34 11.38 -13.68
N GLN A 100 7.51 12.50 -14.39
CA GLN A 100 8.42 12.56 -15.51
C GLN A 100 9.87 12.36 -15.03
N ASN A 101 10.63 11.59 -15.79
CA ASN A 101 12.05 11.41 -15.52
C ASN A 101 12.82 12.71 -15.76
N SER A 102 13.74 13.03 -14.88
CA SER A 102 14.68 14.14 -15.04
C SER A 102 16.05 13.59 -15.42
N ILE A 103 16.58 14.03 -16.55
CA ILE A 103 17.90 13.62 -17.02
C ILE A 103 18.92 14.64 -16.55
N PHE A 104 19.93 14.18 -15.80
CA PHE A 104 21.05 14.98 -15.38
C PHE A 104 22.31 14.53 -16.14
N ILE A 105 23.04 15.52 -16.67
CA ILE A 105 24.32 15.28 -17.34
C ILE A 105 25.42 15.76 -16.40
N SER A 106 26.29 14.86 -15.98
CA SER A 106 27.47 15.22 -15.18
C SER A 106 28.47 16.03 -16.01
N LYS A 107 29.38 16.74 -15.33
CA LYS A 107 30.50 17.45 -16.00
C LYS A 107 31.40 16.52 -16.83
N SER A 108 31.40 15.21 -16.51
CA SER A 108 32.13 14.16 -17.25
C SER A 108 31.34 13.57 -18.42
N GLY A 109 30.12 14.08 -18.72
CA GLY A 109 29.27 13.61 -19.82
C GLY A 109 28.49 12.33 -19.52
N ILE A 110 28.45 11.88 -18.26
CA ILE A 110 27.65 10.71 -17.86
C ILE A 110 26.19 11.13 -17.68
N PHE A 111 25.28 10.39 -18.31
CA PHE A 111 23.85 10.58 -18.19
C PHE A 111 23.31 9.87 -16.94
N TYR A 112 22.54 10.58 -16.12
CA TYR A 112 21.77 10.00 -15.02
C TYR A 112 20.29 10.26 -15.29
N ASP A 113 19.52 9.20 -15.31
CA ASP A 113 18.05 9.27 -15.42
C ASP A 113 17.45 9.04 -14.04
N PHE A 114 16.80 10.07 -13.48
CA PHE A 114 16.15 10.00 -12.17
C PHE A 114 14.66 10.25 -12.30
N ASN A 115 13.87 9.35 -11.74
CA ASN A 115 12.47 9.62 -11.51
C ASN A 115 12.33 10.35 -10.17
N ILE A 116 12.18 11.68 -10.23
CA ILE A 116 12.01 12.51 -9.03
C ILE A 116 10.50 12.73 -8.80
N ASN A 117 9.96 12.05 -7.80
CA ASN A 117 8.61 12.33 -7.31
C ASN A 117 8.70 13.06 -5.97
N THR A 118 8.56 14.38 -6.01
CA THR A 118 8.64 15.23 -4.81
C THR A 118 7.59 14.91 -3.77
N LYS A 119 6.37 14.53 -4.18
CA LYS A 119 5.30 14.13 -3.27
C LYS A 119 5.65 12.85 -2.50
N LEU A 120 6.16 11.83 -3.20
CA LEU A 120 6.60 10.59 -2.56
C LEU A 120 7.81 10.80 -1.64
N ASN A 121 8.75 11.64 -2.04
CA ASN A 121 9.90 11.98 -1.19
C ASN A 121 9.45 12.71 0.08
N THR A 122 8.54 13.68 -0.03
CA THR A 122 7.98 14.37 1.13
C THR A 122 7.21 13.42 2.04
N LEU A 123 6.42 12.52 1.46
CA LEU A 123 5.72 11.48 2.20
C LEU A 123 6.69 10.58 2.98
N ASN A 124 7.77 10.13 2.34
CA ASN A 124 8.77 9.29 2.99
C ASN A 124 9.44 9.99 4.19
N ILE A 125 9.80 11.26 4.03
CA ILE A 125 10.37 12.04 5.12
C ILE A 125 9.38 12.20 6.27
N LYS A 126 8.14 12.57 5.98
CA LYS A 126 7.10 12.76 6.99
C LYS A 126 6.71 11.46 7.68
N SER A 127 6.69 10.33 6.97
CA SER A 127 6.38 9.03 7.55
C SER A 127 7.42 8.61 8.60
N LEU A 128 8.69 8.96 8.41
CA LEU A 128 9.74 8.72 9.40
C LEU A 128 9.53 9.49 10.70
N LEU A 129 8.84 10.64 10.64
CA LEU A 129 8.53 11.45 11.81
C LEU A 129 7.36 10.90 12.63
N LEU A 130 6.54 10.01 12.06
CA LEU A 130 5.43 9.35 12.77
C LEU A 130 5.91 8.16 13.62
N THR A 131 7.05 7.64 13.32
CA THR A 131 7.67 6.52 14.05
C THR A 131 8.68 7.04 15.06
#